data_9734b3bdb0df7839d1576f4e646e231f
#
_entry.id   9734b3bdb0df7839d1576f4e646e231f
#
_cell.length_a   1.000
_cell.length_b   1.000
_cell.length_c   1.000
_cell.angle_alpha   90.00
_cell.angle_beta   90.00
_cell.angle_gamma   90.00
#
_symmetry.space_group_name_H-M   'P 1'
#
loop_
_entity.id
_entity.type
_entity.pdbx_description
1 polymer ?
#
loop_
_entity_poly.entity_id
_entity_poly.type
_entity_poly.pdbx_seq_one_letter_code
_entity_poly.pdbx_strand_id
1 'polypeptide(L)'
;MIDTLTYYNENADDFIEGTLSADMSQVQNKFISYLKEGSHILDAGCGSGRDSLAFKQGGYTVTAIDGSEVLCQKASHLLGQPVRKMMFQEIDKENAYEGIWACATLLHVPSSEIIEVFRRLTRALKQEGIFYVSFKYGTFEGERGGRLFNDYTEEKFEQLFSHFPELEIVETWITDDVRPDRVEKWLNVIMRKEK
;
A
#
# COMPACT_ATOMS: atom_id res chain seq x y z
N MET A 1 -16.40 1.72 17.91
CA MET A 1 -15.44 0.97 17.07
C MET A 1 -15.08 1.89 15.92
N ILE A 2 -13.78 2.13 15.68
CA ILE A 2 -13.31 3.01 14.59
C ILE A 2 -13.62 2.29 13.29
N ASP A 3 -14.41 2.92 12.42
CA ASP A 3 -14.72 2.36 11.10
C ASP A 3 -14.05 3.21 10.02
N THR A 4 -12.78 2.90 9.76
CA THR A 4 -11.96 3.55 8.73
C THR A 4 -12.61 3.46 7.34
N LEU A 5 -13.35 2.39 7.04
CA LEU A 5 -14.01 2.21 5.75
C LEU A 5 -15.21 3.13 5.59
N THR A 6 -16.00 3.33 6.65
CA THR A 6 -17.08 4.32 6.63
C THR A 6 -16.54 5.71 6.30
N TYR A 7 -15.42 6.12 6.94
CA TYR A 7 -14.78 7.38 6.60
C TYR A 7 -14.45 7.50 5.11
N TYR A 8 -13.79 6.48 4.51
CA TYR A 8 -13.42 6.53 3.10
C TYR A 8 -14.61 6.44 2.15
N ASN A 9 -15.68 5.74 2.53
CA ASN A 9 -16.92 5.74 1.74
C ASN A 9 -17.61 7.10 1.75
N GLU A 10 -17.66 7.78 2.89
CA GLU A 10 -18.34 9.07 3.04
C GLU A 10 -17.52 10.25 2.48
N ASN A 11 -16.18 10.15 2.49
CA ASN A 11 -15.28 11.23 2.08
C ASN A 11 -14.48 10.89 0.81
N ALA A 12 -14.99 10.00 -0.04
CA ALA A 12 -14.27 9.50 -1.20
C ALA A 12 -13.90 10.60 -2.21
N ASP A 13 -14.78 11.57 -2.43
CA ASP A 13 -14.53 12.66 -3.39
C ASP A 13 -13.41 13.58 -2.90
N ASP A 14 -13.46 14.02 -1.66
CA ASP A 14 -12.43 14.87 -1.04
C ASP A 14 -11.07 14.13 -0.98
N PHE A 15 -11.12 12.83 -0.68
CA PHE A 15 -9.91 12.00 -0.68
C PHE A 15 -9.27 11.91 -2.08
N ILE A 16 -10.07 11.69 -3.11
CA ILE A 16 -9.59 11.61 -4.49
C ILE A 16 -9.03 12.95 -4.95
N GLU A 17 -9.75 14.07 -4.71
CA GLU A 17 -9.28 15.40 -5.03
C GLU A 17 -7.93 15.71 -4.37
N GLY A 18 -7.77 15.33 -3.11
CA GLY A 18 -6.54 15.56 -2.35
C GLY A 18 -5.38 14.61 -2.66
N THR A 19 -5.61 13.53 -3.40
CA THR A 19 -4.56 12.50 -3.61
C THR A 19 -4.24 12.20 -5.07
N LEU A 20 -5.20 12.35 -5.98
CA LEU A 20 -5.03 11.90 -7.37
C LEU A 20 -3.92 12.66 -8.13
N SER A 21 -3.74 13.95 -7.83
CA SER A 21 -2.71 14.79 -8.45
C SER A 21 -1.37 14.80 -7.71
N ALA A 22 -1.26 14.11 -6.59
CA ALA A 22 -0.03 14.05 -5.80
C ALA A 22 1.06 13.29 -6.57
N ASP A 23 2.23 13.92 -6.76
CA ASP A 23 3.34 13.34 -7.52
C ASP A 23 4.08 12.29 -6.68
N MET A 24 3.86 11.03 -6.97
CA MET A 24 4.54 9.89 -6.37
C MET A 24 5.60 9.27 -7.28
N SER A 25 5.93 9.92 -8.40
CA SER A 25 6.81 9.35 -9.44
C SER A 25 8.17 8.90 -8.92
N GLN A 26 8.77 9.61 -7.97
CA GLN A 26 10.05 9.21 -7.37
C GLN A 26 9.97 7.84 -6.67
N VAL A 27 8.93 7.64 -5.85
CA VAL A 27 8.75 6.39 -5.10
C VAL A 27 8.31 5.26 -6.03
N GLN A 28 7.40 5.56 -6.97
CA GLN A 28 6.95 4.62 -7.99
C GLN A 28 8.12 4.14 -8.86
N ASN A 29 8.94 5.07 -9.39
CA ASN A 29 10.11 4.75 -10.20
C ASN A 29 11.14 3.90 -9.43
N LYS A 30 11.35 4.21 -8.15
CA LYS A 30 12.21 3.41 -7.28
C LYS A 30 11.68 1.98 -7.15
N PHE A 31 10.41 1.78 -6.89
CA PHE A 31 9.79 0.46 -6.78
C PHE A 31 9.89 -0.34 -8.09
N ILE A 32 9.49 0.26 -9.21
CA ILE A 32 9.51 -0.44 -10.51
C ILE A 32 10.93 -0.72 -11.02
N SER A 33 11.96 0.01 -10.54
CA SER A 33 13.35 -0.26 -10.92
C SER A 33 13.85 -1.64 -10.46
N TYR A 34 13.18 -2.26 -9.50
CA TYR A 34 13.44 -3.62 -9.03
C TYR A 34 12.62 -4.69 -9.76
N LEU A 35 11.66 -4.28 -10.59
CA LEU A 35 10.77 -5.18 -11.32
C LEU A 35 11.18 -5.31 -12.80
N LYS A 36 10.85 -6.43 -13.40
CA LYS A 36 10.96 -6.60 -14.85
C LYS A 36 9.80 -5.90 -15.54
N GLU A 37 10.02 -5.45 -16.78
CA GLU A 37 8.95 -4.92 -17.62
C GLU A 37 7.79 -5.92 -17.73
N GLY A 38 6.57 -5.42 -17.68
CA GLY A 38 5.36 -6.25 -17.77
C GLY A 38 5.03 -7.04 -16.52
N SER A 39 5.81 -6.92 -15.43
CA SER A 39 5.51 -7.59 -14.15
C SER A 39 4.08 -7.33 -13.69
N HIS A 40 3.50 -8.31 -13.00
CA HIS A 40 2.17 -8.20 -12.40
C HIS A 40 2.28 -7.62 -10.99
N ILE A 41 1.68 -6.46 -10.78
CA ILE A 41 1.67 -5.73 -9.51
C ILE A 41 0.30 -5.86 -8.84
N LEU A 42 0.28 -6.18 -7.55
CA LEU A 42 -0.87 -5.99 -6.68
C LEU A 42 -0.77 -4.59 -6.05
N ASP A 43 -1.72 -3.71 -6.35
CA ASP A 43 -1.91 -2.45 -5.63
C ASP A 43 -2.92 -2.70 -4.49
N ALA A 44 -2.37 -2.88 -3.29
CA ALA A 44 -3.10 -3.25 -2.09
C ALA A 44 -3.55 -2.00 -1.32
N GLY A 45 -4.84 -1.67 -1.43
CA GLY A 45 -5.42 -0.41 -0.94
C GLY A 45 -5.18 0.73 -1.92
N CYS A 46 -5.66 0.56 -3.15
CA CYS A 46 -5.36 1.47 -4.27
C CYS A 46 -5.98 2.87 -4.13
N GLY A 47 -6.94 3.06 -3.23
CA GLY A 47 -7.59 4.34 -2.98
C GLY A 47 -8.16 4.99 -4.24
N SER A 48 -7.61 6.14 -4.62
CA SER A 48 -8.03 6.87 -5.85
C SER A 48 -7.67 6.17 -7.15
N GLY A 49 -6.82 5.13 -7.13
CA GLY A 49 -6.30 4.46 -8.33
C GLY A 49 -5.11 5.17 -8.97
N ARG A 50 -4.57 6.23 -8.36
CA ARG A 50 -3.42 7.02 -8.86
C ARG A 50 -2.23 6.14 -9.23
N ASP A 51 -1.76 5.31 -8.30
CA ASP A 51 -0.56 4.50 -8.47
C ASP A 51 -0.81 3.34 -9.46
N SER A 52 -1.97 2.71 -9.36
CA SER A 52 -2.44 1.71 -10.34
C SER A 52 -2.43 2.25 -11.78
N LEU A 53 -2.90 3.50 -11.98
CA LEU A 53 -2.90 4.14 -13.30
C LEU A 53 -1.48 4.37 -13.80
N ALA A 54 -0.59 4.87 -12.95
CA ALA A 54 0.82 5.10 -13.29
C ALA A 54 1.51 3.79 -13.70
N PHE A 55 1.33 2.71 -12.95
CA PHE A 55 1.89 1.40 -13.29
C PHE A 55 1.33 0.85 -14.60
N LYS A 56 0.03 0.97 -14.85
CA LYS A 56 -0.58 0.57 -16.14
C LYS A 56 0.00 1.35 -17.31
N GLN A 57 0.17 2.66 -17.16
CA GLN A 57 0.79 3.51 -18.19
C GLN A 57 2.26 3.17 -18.41
N GLY A 58 2.94 2.69 -17.37
CA GLY A 58 4.29 2.15 -17.43
C GLY A 58 4.41 0.75 -18.03
N GLY A 59 3.30 0.14 -18.49
CA GLY A 59 3.31 -1.18 -19.15
C GLY A 59 3.23 -2.38 -18.21
N TYR A 60 2.92 -2.15 -16.92
CA TYR A 60 2.75 -3.22 -15.94
C TYR A 60 1.32 -3.76 -15.93
N THR A 61 1.16 -5.04 -15.63
CA THR A 61 -0.15 -5.62 -15.32
C THR A 61 -0.52 -5.28 -13.89
N VAL A 62 -1.71 -4.76 -13.64
CA VAL A 62 -2.13 -4.35 -12.29
C VAL A 62 -3.40 -5.07 -11.87
N THR A 63 -3.36 -5.69 -10.69
CA THR A 63 -4.54 -6.03 -9.89
C THR A 63 -4.66 -4.99 -8.78
N ALA A 64 -5.80 -4.30 -8.71
CA ALA A 64 -6.06 -3.31 -7.67
C ALA A 64 -7.16 -3.79 -6.74
N ILE A 65 -6.95 -3.60 -5.44
CA ILE A 65 -7.95 -3.89 -4.39
C ILE A 65 -8.07 -2.71 -3.44
N ASP A 66 -9.26 -2.52 -2.87
CA ASP A 66 -9.52 -1.58 -1.79
C ASP A 66 -10.67 -2.09 -0.90
N GLY A 67 -10.69 -1.70 0.37
CA GLY A 67 -11.78 -2.03 1.28
C GLY A 67 -13.03 -1.17 1.08
N SER A 68 -12.87 0.08 0.60
CA SER A 68 -13.96 1.01 0.33
C SER A 68 -14.64 0.68 -1.00
N GLU A 69 -15.94 0.39 -0.94
CA GLU A 69 -16.73 0.14 -2.15
C GLU A 69 -16.79 1.36 -3.07
N VAL A 70 -16.92 2.55 -2.48
CA VAL A 70 -17.01 3.81 -3.24
C VAL A 70 -15.69 4.09 -3.96
N LEU A 71 -14.55 3.93 -3.28
CA LEU A 71 -13.23 4.07 -3.92
C LEU A 71 -13.02 3.02 -5.01
N CYS A 72 -13.42 1.76 -4.79
CA CYS A 72 -13.35 0.72 -5.83
C CYS A 72 -14.12 1.12 -7.09
N GLN A 73 -15.34 1.65 -6.96
CA GLN A 73 -16.15 2.08 -8.11
C GLN A 73 -15.47 3.22 -8.87
N LYS A 74 -14.98 4.24 -8.15
CA LYS A 74 -14.31 5.41 -8.75
C LYS A 74 -12.99 5.05 -9.40
N ALA A 75 -12.16 4.25 -8.72
CA ALA A 75 -10.89 3.76 -9.28
C ALA A 75 -11.12 2.82 -10.46
N SER A 76 -12.17 1.98 -10.47
CA SER A 76 -12.52 1.14 -11.63
C SER A 76 -12.84 1.99 -12.86
N HIS A 77 -13.55 3.11 -12.68
CA HIS A 77 -13.84 4.04 -13.76
C HIS A 77 -12.55 4.69 -14.32
N LEU A 78 -11.69 5.17 -13.42
CA LEU A 78 -10.41 5.79 -13.79
C LEU A 78 -9.51 4.81 -14.56
N LEU A 79 -9.43 3.56 -14.08
CA LEU A 79 -8.53 2.55 -14.63
C LEU A 79 -9.06 1.86 -15.89
N GLY A 80 -10.38 1.98 -16.18
CA GLY A 80 -11.03 1.20 -17.24
C GLY A 80 -10.96 -0.32 -17.00
N GLN A 81 -10.84 -0.74 -15.75
CA GLN A 81 -10.82 -2.14 -15.34
C GLN A 81 -11.43 -2.31 -13.93
N PRO A 82 -11.94 -3.50 -13.58
CA PRO A 82 -12.47 -3.74 -12.25
C PRO A 82 -11.40 -3.58 -11.15
N VAL A 83 -11.72 -2.81 -10.11
CA VAL A 83 -11.04 -2.82 -8.82
C VAL A 83 -11.87 -3.67 -7.87
N ARG A 84 -11.26 -4.60 -7.17
CA ARG A 84 -11.98 -5.53 -6.30
C ARG A 84 -12.14 -4.93 -4.92
N LYS A 85 -13.39 -4.90 -4.43
CA LYS A 85 -13.62 -4.67 -3.01
C LYS A 85 -13.12 -5.90 -2.25
N MET A 86 -12.08 -5.71 -1.46
CA MET A 86 -11.40 -6.81 -0.75
C MET A 86 -10.64 -6.24 0.45
N MET A 87 -10.83 -6.84 1.61
CA MET A 87 -10.02 -6.58 2.79
C MET A 87 -8.69 -7.31 2.68
N PHE A 88 -7.64 -6.79 3.35
CA PHE A 88 -6.33 -7.46 3.36
C PHE A 88 -6.39 -8.88 3.94
N GLN A 89 -7.29 -9.10 4.90
CA GLN A 89 -7.54 -10.40 5.52
C GLN A 89 -8.16 -11.44 4.57
N GLU A 90 -8.70 -10.99 3.42
CA GLU A 90 -9.31 -11.86 2.41
C GLU A 90 -8.33 -12.25 1.29
N ILE A 91 -7.11 -11.71 1.29
CA ILE A 91 -6.08 -12.05 0.29
C ILE A 91 -5.70 -13.53 0.48
N ASP A 92 -6.00 -14.34 -0.54
CA ASP A 92 -5.82 -15.80 -0.53
C ASP A 92 -4.85 -16.30 -1.60
N LYS A 93 -4.34 -15.42 -2.45
CA LYS A 93 -3.41 -15.76 -3.53
C LYS A 93 -2.06 -16.24 -3.00
N GLU A 94 -1.44 -17.12 -3.77
CA GLU A 94 -0.09 -17.62 -3.50
C GLU A 94 0.78 -17.45 -4.76
N ASN A 95 1.99 -16.91 -4.59
CA ASN A 95 2.97 -16.73 -5.66
C ASN A 95 2.34 -16.14 -6.94
N ALA A 96 1.50 -15.12 -6.79
CA ALA A 96 0.71 -14.56 -7.87
C ALA A 96 1.31 -13.28 -8.47
N TYR A 97 2.05 -12.50 -7.68
CA TYR A 97 2.50 -11.16 -8.05
C TYR A 97 4.01 -11.04 -7.99
N GLU A 98 4.63 -10.40 -9.00
CA GLU A 98 6.04 -10.01 -8.97
C GLU A 98 6.27 -8.77 -8.11
N GLY A 99 5.25 -7.91 -8.00
CA GLY A 99 5.29 -6.71 -7.16
C GLY A 99 4.06 -6.59 -6.27
N ILE A 100 4.26 -6.13 -5.04
CA ILE A 100 3.17 -5.69 -4.15
C ILE A 100 3.46 -4.25 -3.76
N TRP A 101 2.47 -3.38 -4.00
CA TRP A 101 2.49 -1.97 -3.64
C TRP A 101 1.45 -1.70 -2.56
N ALA A 102 1.89 -1.27 -1.37
CA ALA A 102 1.02 -0.94 -0.24
C ALA A 102 1.36 0.48 0.27
N CYS A 103 1.05 1.48 -0.54
CA CYS A 103 1.36 2.88 -0.27
C CYS A 103 0.35 3.51 0.67
N ALA A 104 0.78 3.92 1.85
CA ALA A 104 -0.03 4.64 2.83
C ALA A 104 -1.39 3.96 3.15
N THR A 105 -1.39 2.64 3.23
CA THR A 105 -2.62 1.86 3.39
C THR A 105 -2.58 0.91 4.59
N LEU A 106 -1.50 0.15 4.81
CA LEU A 106 -1.39 -0.78 5.93
C LEU A 106 -1.31 -0.07 7.30
N LEU A 107 -1.10 1.21 7.31
CA LEU A 107 -1.20 2.05 8.52
C LEU A 107 -2.62 2.08 9.12
N HIS A 108 -3.63 1.58 8.39
CA HIS A 108 -4.99 1.42 8.88
C HIS A 108 -5.28 0.03 9.46
N VAL A 109 -4.26 -0.82 9.52
CA VAL A 109 -4.34 -2.15 10.14
C VAL A 109 -3.83 -2.06 11.59
N PRO A 110 -4.60 -2.50 12.59
CA PRO A 110 -4.14 -2.47 13.98
C PRO A 110 -2.96 -3.41 14.20
N SER A 111 -2.15 -3.12 15.22
CA SER A 111 -0.97 -3.94 15.58
C SER A 111 -1.32 -5.40 15.86
N SER A 112 -2.54 -5.68 16.34
CA SER A 112 -3.05 -7.04 16.58
C SER A 112 -3.25 -7.87 15.31
N GLU A 113 -3.38 -7.24 14.14
CA GLU A 113 -3.71 -7.91 12.87
C GLU A 113 -2.59 -7.79 11.82
N ILE A 114 -1.68 -6.84 11.97
CA ILE A 114 -0.69 -6.49 10.95
C ILE A 114 0.20 -7.68 10.54
N ILE A 115 0.58 -8.54 11.49
CA ILE A 115 1.41 -9.73 11.21
C ILE A 115 0.68 -10.68 10.25
N GLU A 116 -0.61 -10.92 10.48
CA GLU A 116 -1.39 -11.80 9.60
C GLU A 116 -1.59 -11.17 8.22
N VAL A 117 -1.84 -9.88 8.14
CA VAL A 117 -1.96 -9.16 6.86
C VAL A 117 -0.63 -9.23 6.07
N PHE A 118 0.50 -8.96 6.72
CA PHE A 118 1.82 -9.10 6.10
C PHE A 118 2.08 -10.53 5.60
N ARG A 119 1.71 -11.55 6.39
CA ARG A 119 1.85 -12.95 6.00
C ARG A 119 1.07 -13.27 4.72
N ARG A 120 -0.15 -12.77 4.57
CA ARG A 120 -0.98 -12.95 3.37
C ARG A 120 -0.37 -12.28 2.15
N LEU A 121 0.11 -11.04 2.30
CA LEU A 121 0.80 -10.32 1.24
C LEU A 121 2.10 -11.04 0.83
N THR A 122 2.93 -11.44 1.80
CA THR A 122 4.18 -12.20 1.54
C THR A 122 3.90 -13.53 0.84
N ARG A 123 2.80 -14.24 1.20
CA ARG A 123 2.39 -15.47 0.52
C ARG A 123 1.96 -15.20 -0.92
N ALA A 124 1.26 -14.10 -1.18
CA ALA A 124 0.84 -13.69 -2.52
C ALA A 124 2.00 -13.26 -3.42
N LEU A 125 3.11 -12.83 -2.84
CA LEU A 125 4.33 -12.42 -3.53
C LEU A 125 5.08 -13.65 -4.06
N LYS A 126 5.55 -13.59 -5.31
CA LYS A 126 6.41 -14.60 -5.93
C LYS A 126 7.80 -14.59 -5.30
N GLN A 127 8.55 -15.67 -5.49
CA GLN A 127 9.99 -15.71 -5.21
C GLN A 127 10.71 -14.62 -6.00
N GLU A 128 11.69 -13.94 -5.40
CA GLU A 128 12.38 -12.75 -5.93
C GLU A 128 11.45 -11.55 -6.15
N GLY A 129 10.17 -11.64 -5.74
CA GLY A 129 9.21 -10.55 -5.84
C GLY A 129 9.53 -9.40 -4.88
N ILE A 130 9.04 -8.22 -5.23
CA ILE A 130 9.31 -6.96 -4.53
C ILE A 130 8.06 -6.48 -3.80
N PHE A 131 8.20 -6.17 -2.51
CA PHE A 131 7.13 -5.64 -1.68
C PHE A 131 7.51 -4.25 -1.18
N TYR A 132 6.75 -3.25 -1.61
CA TYR A 132 6.84 -1.88 -1.09
C TYR A 132 5.72 -1.61 -0.09
N VAL A 133 6.07 -0.98 1.01
CA VAL A 133 5.12 -0.49 2.01
C VAL A 133 5.53 0.88 2.53
N SER A 134 4.55 1.74 2.84
CA SER A 134 4.79 2.97 3.57
C SER A 134 3.82 3.19 4.72
N PHE A 135 4.36 3.78 5.79
CA PHE A 135 3.63 4.17 6.99
C PHE A 135 3.89 5.63 7.33
N LYS A 136 2.94 6.29 8.00
CA LYS A 136 3.26 7.54 8.67
C LYS A 136 4.40 7.32 9.66
N TYR A 137 5.37 8.22 9.66
CA TYR A 137 6.51 8.14 10.56
C TYR A 137 6.12 8.56 11.97
N GLY A 138 6.29 7.67 12.94
CA GLY A 138 5.96 7.93 14.34
C GLY A 138 5.68 6.66 15.14
N THR A 139 5.16 6.84 16.35
CA THR A 139 4.86 5.74 17.30
C THR A 139 3.38 5.65 17.66
N PHE A 140 2.55 6.52 17.11
CA PHE A 140 1.14 6.60 17.47
C PHE A 140 0.37 5.39 16.93
N GLU A 141 -0.50 4.84 17.76
CA GLU A 141 -1.55 3.92 17.35
C GLU A 141 -2.88 4.36 17.97
N GLY A 142 -3.90 4.56 17.12
CA GLY A 142 -5.21 5.02 17.58
C GLY A 142 -6.01 5.71 16.50
N GLU A 143 -7.05 6.42 16.92
CA GLU A 143 -7.94 7.16 16.03
C GLU A 143 -7.41 8.57 15.75
N ARG A 144 -7.43 8.97 14.46
CA ARG A 144 -7.28 10.35 14.00
C ARG A 144 -8.32 10.64 12.92
N GLY A 145 -9.21 11.60 13.19
CA GLY A 145 -10.18 12.04 12.20
C GLY A 145 -11.04 10.93 11.60
N GLY A 146 -11.58 10.04 12.45
CA GLY A 146 -12.45 8.95 12.06
C GLY A 146 -11.75 7.71 11.47
N ARG A 147 -10.42 7.67 11.46
CA ARG A 147 -9.63 6.56 10.93
C ARG A 147 -8.67 6.01 11.98
N LEU A 148 -8.46 4.70 11.95
CA LEU A 148 -7.35 4.08 12.66
C LEU A 148 -6.04 4.48 11.99
N PHE A 149 -5.01 4.80 12.79
CA PHE A 149 -3.63 4.94 12.36
C PHE A 149 -2.73 4.10 13.25
N ASN A 150 -1.76 3.46 12.64
CA ASN A 150 -0.70 2.70 13.27
C ASN A 150 0.60 3.16 12.63
N ASP A 151 1.21 4.19 13.23
CA ASP A 151 2.42 4.82 12.72
C ASP A 151 3.65 3.95 13.03
N TYR A 152 4.69 4.06 12.20
CA TYR A 152 5.91 3.26 12.32
C TYR A 152 7.17 4.12 12.31
N THR A 153 8.10 3.76 13.19
CA THR A 153 9.54 4.09 13.10
C THR A 153 10.26 2.90 12.50
N GLU A 154 11.53 3.07 12.14
CA GLU A 154 12.40 1.99 11.68
C GLU A 154 12.45 0.85 12.70
N GLU A 155 12.62 1.17 13.98
CA GLU A 155 12.67 0.18 15.07
C GLU A 155 11.37 -0.65 15.18
N LYS A 156 10.20 0.02 15.12
CA LYS A 156 8.90 -0.67 15.15
C LYS A 156 8.72 -1.54 13.90
N PHE A 157 9.22 -1.09 12.74
CA PHE A 157 9.17 -1.87 11.51
C PHE A 157 10.09 -3.09 11.59
N GLU A 158 11.30 -2.96 12.12
CA GLU A 158 12.21 -4.08 12.34
C GLU A 158 11.60 -5.17 13.25
N GLN A 159 10.87 -4.77 14.28
CA GLN A 159 10.12 -5.70 15.13
C GLN A 159 9.05 -6.48 14.32
N LEU A 160 8.27 -5.80 13.47
CA LEU A 160 7.32 -6.45 12.57
C LEU A 160 8.05 -7.38 11.59
N PHE A 161 9.10 -6.88 10.95
CA PHE A 161 9.89 -7.59 9.95
C PHE A 161 10.52 -8.88 10.49
N SER A 162 10.89 -8.93 11.77
CA SER A 162 11.48 -10.11 12.41
C SER A 162 10.59 -11.37 12.35
N HIS A 163 9.31 -11.23 12.05
CA HIS A 163 8.38 -12.34 11.84
C HIS A 163 8.42 -12.95 10.43
N PHE A 164 9.22 -12.38 9.51
CA PHE A 164 9.25 -12.74 8.09
C PHE A 164 10.68 -13.04 7.60
N PRO A 165 11.27 -14.17 8.05
CA PRO A 165 12.65 -14.54 7.69
C PRO A 165 12.85 -14.80 6.19
N GLU A 166 11.75 -14.99 5.44
CA GLU A 166 11.75 -15.14 3.98
C GLU A 166 11.81 -13.80 3.21
N LEU A 167 11.79 -12.67 3.91
CA LEU A 167 11.96 -11.34 3.32
C LEU A 167 13.33 -10.76 3.65
N GLU A 168 13.90 -10.04 2.70
CA GLU A 168 15.08 -9.18 2.87
C GLU A 168 14.68 -7.72 2.74
N ILE A 169 15.11 -6.85 3.65
CA ILE A 169 14.99 -5.40 3.47
C ILE A 169 16.04 -4.95 2.44
N VAL A 170 15.56 -4.47 1.29
CA VAL A 170 16.43 -3.95 0.22
C VAL A 170 16.75 -2.48 0.47
N GLU A 171 15.77 -1.71 0.89
CA GLU A 171 15.92 -0.28 1.12
C GLU A 171 14.92 0.25 2.14
N THR A 172 15.38 1.18 3.00
CA THR A 172 14.54 1.94 3.93
C THR A 172 14.90 3.40 3.84
N TRP A 173 13.90 4.28 3.72
CA TRP A 173 14.14 5.75 3.70
C TRP A 173 12.92 6.51 4.19
N ILE A 174 13.12 7.78 4.54
CA ILE A 174 12.08 8.69 4.99
C ILE A 174 11.86 9.76 3.92
N THR A 175 10.57 10.06 3.65
CA THR A 175 10.17 11.18 2.80
C THR A 175 9.28 12.15 3.56
N ASP A 176 9.26 13.40 3.12
CA ASP A 176 8.18 14.32 3.49
C ASP A 176 6.91 13.99 2.70
N ASP A 177 5.76 14.44 3.19
CA ASP A 177 4.50 14.32 2.44
C ASP A 177 4.62 15.16 1.15
N VAL A 178 4.23 14.58 0.02
CA VAL A 178 4.34 15.26 -1.29
C VAL A 178 3.31 16.38 -1.46
N ARG A 179 2.31 16.45 -0.60
CA ARG A 179 1.29 17.50 -0.60
C ARG A 179 1.82 18.73 0.14
N PRO A 180 1.73 19.94 -0.46
CA PRO A 180 2.40 21.13 0.08
C PRO A 180 1.81 21.66 1.39
N ASP A 181 0.59 21.27 1.73
CA ASP A 181 -0.13 21.64 2.96
C ASP A 181 0.09 20.64 4.11
N ARG A 182 0.97 19.65 3.93
CA ARG A 182 1.24 18.58 4.89
C ARG A 182 2.66 18.66 5.39
N VAL A 183 2.82 18.32 6.67
CA VAL A 183 4.13 18.31 7.35
C VAL A 183 4.53 16.91 7.83
N GLU A 184 3.74 15.91 7.52
CA GLU A 184 3.98 14.53 7.91
C GLU A 184 5.18 13.96 7.17
N LYS A 185 5.85 13.01 7.84
CA LYS A 185 6.90 12.18 7.25
C LYS A 185 6.40 10.76 7.05
N TRP A 186 7.01 10.07 6.11
CA TRP A 186 6.65 8.71 5.73
C TRP A 186 7.87 7.81 5.80
N LEU A 187 7.74 6.71 6.53
CA LEU A 187 8.68 5.59 6.45
C LEU A 187 8.33 4.79 5.20
N ASN A 188 9.31 4.59 4.35
CA ASN A 188 9.19 3.79 3.13
C ASN A 188 10.13 2.59 3.23
N VAL A 189 9.65 1.42 2.86
CA VAL A 189 10.45 0.20 2.88
C VAL A 189 10.21 -0.60 1.59
N ILE A 190 11.29 -1.02 0.95
CA ILE A 190 11.28 -2.03 -0.10
C ILE A 190 11.90 -3.31 0.44
N MET A 191 11.19 -4.40 0.25
CA MET A 191 11.61 -5.76 0.62
C MET A 191 11.61 -6.66 -0.60
N ARG A 192 12.44 -7.70 -0.58
CA ARG A 192 12.46 -8.78 -1.55
C ARG A 192 12.15 -10.10 -0.86
N LYS A 193 11.36 -10.96 -1.50
CA LYS A 193 11.17 -12.33 -1.04
C LYS A 193 12.33 -13.19 -1.53
N GLU A 194 13.06 -13.76 -0.60
CA GLU A 194 14.16 -14.68 -0.90
C GLU A 194 13.67 -15.98 -1.57
N LYS A 195 14.63 -16.74 -2.15
CA LYS A 195 14.35 -18.02 -2.83
C LYS A 195 13.87 -19.10 -1.89
#